data_a2084d665f25f92165927b2728926bb3
#
_entry.id   a2084d665f25f92165927b2728926bb3
#
_cell.length_a   1.000
_cell.length_b   1.000
_cell.length_c   1.000
_cell.angle_alpha   90.00
_cell.angle_beta   90.00
_cell.angle_gamma   90.00
#
_symmetry.space_group_name_H-M   'P 1'
#
loop_
_entity.id
_entity.type
_entity.pdbx_description
1 polymer ?
#
loop_
_entity_poly.entity_id
_entity_poly.type
_entity_poly.pdbx_seq_one_letter_code
_entity_poly.pdbx_strand_id
1 'polypeptide(L)'
;CRRHGLKFGIYLSPWDRNHPEYGREEYVAYFHNQMRELLTGYGPLFEYWFDGANGGDGWYGGADEKRSIDAKTYYERARRTINELQPGAVIFGGTCADIRWIGNEEGRAGQTNWSMVKGRGDERLNDFTCGESDGDTWLPGECDVSIRPGWFYHPREDHQLKSLSRLIDIYYESVGRNANLLLNFPVDRSG
;
A
#
# COMPACT_ATOMS: atom_id res chain seq x y z
N CYS A 1 -9.76 17.12 -0.19
CA CYS A 1 -8.45 17.28 -0.80
C CYS A 1 -8.41 18.48 -1.75
N ARG A 2 -9.21 18.53 -2.83
CA ARG A 2 -9.16 19.57 -3.87
C ARG A 2 -9.24 21.01 -3.33
N ARG A 3 -10.14 21.30 -2.35
CA ARG A 3 -10.29 22.64 -1.74
C ARG A 3 -9.01 23.11 -1.02
N HIS A 4 -8.15 22.20 -0.63
CA HIS A 4 -6.92 22.48 0.10
C HIS A 4 -5.65 22.24 -0.73
N GLY A 5 -5.78 22.08 -2.05
CA GLY A 5 -4.65 21.83 -2.93
C GLY A 5 -3.97 20.47 -2.73
N LEU A 6 -4.65 19.55 -2.03
CA LEU A 6 -4.12 18.19 -1.79
C LEU A 6 -4.54 17.26 -2.92
N LYS A 7 -3.65 16.37 -3.29
CA LYS A 7 -3.96 15.25 -4.17
C LYS A 7 -4.72 14.17 -3.39
N PHE A 8 -5.48 13.34 -4.10
CA PHE A 8 -6.29 12.29 -3.51
C PHE A 8 -5.85 10.94 -4.04
N GLY A 9 -5.57 10.01 -3.15
CA GLY A 9 -5.29 8.62 -3.45
C GLY A 9 -6.28 7.70 -2.75
N ILE A 10 -6.26 6.44 -3.11
CA ILE A 10 -7.10 5.41 -2.50
C ILE A 10 -6.28 4.20 -2.12
N TYR A 11 -6.73 3.53 -1.06
CA TYR A 11 -6.27 2.21 -0.63
C TYR A 11 -7.38 1.19 -0.86
N LEU A 12 -7.06 0.08 -1.46
CA LEU A 12 -7.96 -1.07 -1.55
C LEU A 12 -7.16 -2.36 -1.46
N SER A 13 -7.28 -3.05 -0.33
CA SER A 13 -6.71 -4.39 -0.15
C SER A 13 -7.59 -5.44 -0.85
N PRO A 14 -6.99 -6.41 -1.54
CA PRO A 14 -7.72 -7.59 -1.98
C PRO A 14 -8.06 -8.53 -0.82
N TRP A 15 -7.50 -8.33 0.37
CA TRP A 15 -7.78 -9.17 1.53
C TRP A 15 -9.02 -8.71 2.28
N ASP A 16 -10.07 -9.55 2.26
CA ASP A 16 -11.32 -9.29 2.98
C ASP A 16 -11.81 -10.54 3.71
N ARG A 17 -11.48 -10.64 4.99
CA ARG A 17 -11.89 -11.77 5.84
C ARG A 17 -13.40 -11.78 6.14
N ASN A 18 -14.09 -10.69 5.89
CA ASN A 18 -15.52 -10.58 6.13
C ASN A 18 -16.35 -11.05 4.93
N HIS A 19 -15.78 -11.09 3.74
CA HIS A 19 -16.50 -11.48 2.53
C HIS A 19 -16.58 -13.01 2.41
N PRO A 20 -17.78 -13.61 2.24
CA PRO A 20 -17.96 -15.06 2.21
C PRO A 20 -17.26 -15.73 1.02
N GLU A 21 -17.11 -15.03 -0.10
CA GLU A 21 -16.47 -15.56 -1.31
C GLU A 21 -14.96 -15.25 -1.40
N TYR A 22 -14.35 -14.65 -0.35
CA TYR A 22 -12.92 -14.39 -0.34
C TYR A 22 -12.12 -15.67 -0.64
N GLY A 23 -11.10 -15.56 -1.48
CA GLY A 23 -10.28 -16.70 -1.94
C GLY A 23 -10.93 -17.56 -3.02
N ARG A 24 -12.06 -17.12 -3.60
CA ARG A 24 -12.76 -17.76 -4.71
C ARG A 24 -12.85 -16.83 -5.92
N GLU A 25 -13.20 -17.38 -7.09
CA GLU A 25 -13.26 -16.61 -8.34
C GLU A 25 -14.33 -15.50 -8.31
N GLU A 26 -15.44 -15.75 -7.65
CA GLU A 26 -16.54 -14.79 -7.48
C GLU A 26 -16.06 -13.51 -6.76
N TYR A 27 -15.15 -13.66 -5.80
CA TYR A 27 -14.57 -12.51 -5.09
C TYR A 27 -13.70 -11.65 -6.03
N VAL A 28 -13.04 -12.22 -7.01
CA VAL A 28 -12.24 -11.46 -8.00
C VAL A 28 -13.11 -10.44 -8.71
N ALA A 29 -14.30 -10.86 -9.14
CA ALA A 29 -15.26 -9.95 -9.78
C ALA A 29 -15.74 -8.85 -8.82
N TYR A 30 -16.05 -9.20 -7.58
CA TYR A 30 -16.44 -8.27 -6.52
C TYR A 30 -15.35 -7.20 -6.29
N PHE A 31 -14.11 -7.62 -6.09
CA PHE A 31 -12.97 -6.74 -5.89
C PHE A 31 -12.80 -5.74 -7.06
N HIS A 32 -12.85 -6.24 -8.30
CA HIS A 32 -12.70 -5.38 -9.47
C HIS A 32 -13.87 -4.43 -9.69
N ASN A 33 -15.09 -4.80 -9.29
CA ASN A 33 -16.24 -3.88 -9.33
C ASN A 33 -16.08 -2.76 -8.31
N GLN A 34 -15.70 -3.07 -7.07
CA GLN A 34 -15.40 -2.08 -6.04
C GLN A 34 -14.27 -1.14 -6.49
N MET A 35 -13.21 -1.68 -7.07
CA MET A 35 -12.13 -0.88 -7.62
C MET A 35 -12.62 0.09 -8.70
N ARG A 36 -13.48 -0.36 -9.64
CA ARG A 36 -14.05 0.52 -10.68
C ARG A 36 -14.89 1.64 -10.08
N GLU A 37 -15.70 1.38 -9.08
CA GLU A 37 -16.46 2.41 -8.37
C GLU A 37 -15.53 3.49 -7.79
N LEU A 38 -14.44 3.07 -7.14
CA LEU A 38 -13.45 3.99 -6.60
C LEU A 38 -12.73 4.80 -7.69
N LEU A 39 -12.38 4.16 -8.80
CA LEU A 39 -11.68 4.82 -9.92
C LEU A 39 -12.55 5.82 -10.70
N THR A 40 -13.87 5.67 -10.64
CA THR A 40 -14.80 6.52 -11.45
C THR A 40 -15.62 7.49 -10.61
N GLY A 41 -15.83 7.21 -9.32
CA GLY A 41 -16.75 7.96 -8.48
C GLY A 41 -16.17 9.19 -7.77
N TYR A 42 -14.85 9.35 -7.68
CA TYR A 42 -14.21 10.32 -6.78
C TYR A 42 -13.31 11.34 -7.49
N GLY A 43 -13.29 11.35 -8.81
CA GLY A 43 -12.48 12.26 -9.64
C GLY A 43 -11.04 11.76 -9.81
N PRO A 44 -10.10 12.65 -10.23
CA PRO A 44 -8.72 12.25 -10.49
C PRO A 44 -8.01 11.71 -9.24
N LEU A 45 -7.36 10.58 -9.41
CA LEU A 45 -6.54 9.97 -8.38
C LEU A 45 -5.05 10.28 -8.62
N PHE A 46 -4.33 10.43 -7.51
CA PHE A 46 -2.88 10.57 -7.52
C PHE A 46 -2.20 9.23 -7.35
N GLU A 47 -2.74 8.39 -6.45
CA GLU A 47 -2.15 7.11 -6.09
C GLU A 47 -3.24 6.07 -5.85
N TYR A 48 -2.94 4.84 -6.29
CA TYR A 48 -3.69 3.64 -5.95
C TYR A 48 -2.77 2.71 -5.15
N TRP A 49 -3.12 2.47 -3.90
CA TRP A 49 -2.32 1.71 -2.96
C TRP A 49 -2.85 0.29 -2.83
N PHE A 50 -2.07 -0.69 -3.32
CA PHE A 50 -2.35 -2.11 -3.11
C PHE A 50 -1.68 -2.61 -1.84
N ASP A 51 -2.44 -3.29 -1.00
CA ASP A 51 -1.91 -4.04 0.11
C ASP A 51 -1.54 -5.46 -0.35
N GLY A 52 -0.31 -5.88 -0.06
CA GLY A 52 0.15 -7.24 -0.31
C GLY A 52 -0.34 -8.27 0.70
N ALA A 53 -1.08 -7.84 1.74
CA ALA A 53 -1.64 -8.75 2.74
C ALA A 53 -2.53 -9.79 2.07
N ASN A 54 -2.39 -11.03 2.53
CA ASN A 54 -3.11 -12.17 2.03
C ASN A 54 -3.69 -12.97 3.20
N GLY A 55 -4.69 -13.78 2.91
CA GLY A 55 -5.45 -14.54 3.90
C GLY A 55 -4.61 -15.37 4.87
N GLY A 56 -5.18 -16.36 5.45
CA GLY A 56 -4.64 -17.22 6.48
C GLY A 56 -5.80 -17.92 7.16
N ASP A 57 -5.59 -18.42 8.34
CA ASP A 57 -6.66 -18.98 9.13
C ASP A 57 -7.57 -17.87 9.67
N GLY A 58 -8.87 -18.12 9.70
CA GLY A 58 -9.81 -17.23 10.34
C GLY A 58 -11.20 -17.20 9.72
N TRP A 59 -11.91 -16.13 10.05
CA TRP A 59 -13.28 -15.93 9.63
C TRP A 59 -13.39 -15.40 8.21
N TYR A 60 -14.15 -16.08 7.35
CA TYR A 60 -14.49 -15.67 6.00
C TYR A 60 -15.98 -15.76 5.78
N GLY A 61 -16.72 -14.70 6.08
CA GLY A 61 -18.17 -14.63 5.95
C GLY A 61 -18.92 -15.68 6.74
N GLY A 62 -18.42 -16.12 7.90
CA GLY A 62 -19.02 -17.15 8.73
C GLY A 62 -18.35 -18.52 8.64
N ALA A 63 -17.42 -18.74 7.73
CA ALA A 63 -16.62 -19.96 7.65
C ALA A 63 -15.27 -19.77 8.35
N ASP A 64 -14.93 -20.70 9.25
CA ASP A 64 -13.61 -20.73 9.89
C ASP A 64 -12.72 -21.69 9.11
N GLU A 65 -12.12 -21.18 8.05
CA GLU A 65 -11.28 -21.92 7.14
C GLU A 65 -10.10 -21.08 6.67
N LYS A 66 -9.07 -21.73 6.12
CA LYS A 66 -7.93 -21.05 5.53
C LYS A 66 -8.17 -20.79 4.06
N ARG A 67 -8.05 -19.55 3.65
CA ARG A 67 -8.12 -19.13 2.25
C ARG A 67 -6.99 -18.16 1.91
N SER A 68 -6.54 -18.21 0.67
CA SER A 68 -5.57 -17.27 0.11
C SER A 68 -5.96 -16.94 -1.31
N ILE A 69 -5.45 -15.82 -1.81
CA ILE A 69 -5.63 -15.39 -3.19
C ILE A 69 -4.30 -15.48 -3.95
N ASP A 70 -4.39 -15.69 -5.25
CA ASP A 70 -3.25 -15.46 -6.14
C ASP A 70 -3.16 -13.97 -6.46
N ALA A 71 -2.15 -13.31 -5.90
CA ALA A 71 -1.93 -11.89 -6.09
C ALA A 71 -1.82 -11.47 -7.57
N LYS A 72 -1.23 -12.31 -8.43
CA LYS A 72 -1.10 -12.02 -9.87
C LYS A 72 -2.46 -11.86 -10.54
N THR A 73 -3.43 -12.68 -10.17
CA THR A 73 -4.80 -12.62 -10.71
C THR A 73 -5.44 -11.24 -10.50
N TYR A 74 -5.15 -10.61 -9.37
CA TYR A 74 -5.69 -9.28 -9.04
C TYR A 74 -4.88 -8.16 -9.68
N TYR A 75 -3.56 -8.16 -9.50
CA TYR A 75 -2.73 -6.99 -9.79
C TYR A 75 -2.59 -6.68 -11.28
N GLU A 76 -2.38 -7.67 -12.14
CA GLU A 76 -2.23 -7.43 -13.56
C GLU A 76 -3.50 -6.87 -14.20
N ARG A 77 -4.66 -7.42 -13.83
CA ARG A 77 -5.95 -6.91 -14.29
C ARG A 77 -6.23 -5.51 -13.73
N ALA A 78 -5.94 -5.32 -12.45
CA ALA A 78 -6.13 -4.04 -11.78
C ALA A 78 -5.29 -2.94 -12.43
N ARG A 79 -4.01 -3.18 -12.70
CA ARG A 79 -3.14 -2.22 -13.39
C ARG A 79 -3.71 -1.77 -14.72
N ARG A 80 -4.19 -2.71 -15.55
CA ARG A 80 -4.82 -2.34 -16.83
C ARG A 80 -6.01 -1.41 -16.63
N THR A 81 -6.88 -1.75 -15.68
CA THR A 81 -8.06 -0.93 -15.39
C THR A 81 -7.70 0.45 -14.81
N ILE A 82 -6.70 0.53 -13.94
CA ILE A 82 -6.22 1.80 -13.39
C ILE A 82 -5.65 2.67 -14.51
N ASN A 83 -4.78 2.13 -15.36
CA ASN A 83 -4.19 2.86 -16.48
C ASN A 83 -5.24 3.36 -17.50
N GLU A 84 -6.32 2.60 -17.69
CA GLU A 84 -7.43 2.99 -18.56
C GLU A 84 -8.25 4.13 -17.97
N LEU A 85 -8.61 4.04 -16.69
CA LEU A 85 -9.56 4.95 -16.04
C LEU A 85 -8.87 6.13 -15.34
N GLN A 86 -7.64 5.96 -14.89
CA GLN A 86 -6.83 6.94 -14.14
C GLN A 86 -5.37 6.93 -14.62
N PRO A 87 -5.09 7.32 -15.86
CA PRO A 87 -3.75 7.19 -16.48
C PRO A 87 -2.66 8.02 -15.79
N GLY A 88 -3.05 8.97 -14.93
CA GLY A 88 -2.12 9.78 -14.14
C GLY A 88 -1.88 9.29 -12.72
N ALA A 89 -2.53 8.20 -12.31
CA ALA A 89 -2.32 7.61 -10.99
C ALA A 89 -1.08 6.74 -10.96
N VAL A 90 -0.28 6.87 -9.90
CA VAL A 90 0.81 5.93 -9.59
C VAL A 90 0.26 4.75 -8.80
N ILE A 91 0.86 3.59 -8.99
CA ILE A 91 0.44 2.34 -8.33
C ILE A 91 1.52 1.92 -7.35
N PHE A 92 1.15 1.85 -6.06
CA PHE A 92 1.99 1.27 -5.02
C PHE A 92 1.72 -0.22 -4.86
N GLY A 93 2.77 -0.98 -4.69
CA GLY A 93 2.73 -2.40 -4.31
C GLY A 93 2.31 -3.36 -5.42
N GLY A 94 2.52 -4.63 -5.17
CA GLY A 94 2.23 -5.70 -6.12
C GLY A 94 3.26 -5.85 -7.24
N THR A 95 3.09 -6.87 -8.05
CA THR A 95 4.04 -7.23 -9.12
C THR A 95 4.09 -6.25 -10.29
N CYS A 96 3.17 -5.29 -10.32
CA CYS A 96 3.03 -4.30 -11.39
C CYS A 96 3.16 -2.86 -10.88
N ALA A 97 3.82 -2.65 -9.74
CA ALA A 97 3.94 -1.36 -9.09
C ALA A 97 4.75 -0.33 -9.90
N ASP A 98 4.44 0.94 -9.67
CA ASP A 98 5.27 2.09 -10.06
C ASP A 98 6.13 2.54 -8.86
N ILE A 99 5.74 2.16 -7.65
CA ILE A 99 6.43 2.42 -6.39
C ILE A 99 6.47 1.10 -5.59
N ARG A 100 7.66 0.71 -5.13
CA ARG A 100 7.83 -0.50 -4.31
C ARG A 100 7.64 -0.21 -2.83
N TRP A 101 7.16 -1.19 -2.09
CA TRP A 101 7.24 -1.19 -0.63
C TRP A 101 8.69 -1.28 -0.17
N ILE A 102 9.05 -0.55 0.89
CA ILE A 102 10.42 -0.52 1.42
C ILE A 102 10.77 -1.75 2.29
N GLY A 103 9.83 -2.67 2.51
CA GLY A 103 10.07 -3.92 3.23
C GLY A 103 9.92 -3.88 4.75
N ASN A 104 9.49 -2.75 5.31
CA ASN A 104 9.18 -2.62 6.74
C ASN A 104 8.15 -1.53 6.98
N GLU A 105 7.45 -1.59 8.12
CA GLU A 105 6.45 -0.62 8.58
C GLU A 105 7.01 0.33 9.66
N GLU A 106 8.33 0.55 9.64
CA GLU A 106 9.02 1.41 10.61
C GLU A 106 9.25 2.83 10.09
N GLY A 107 8.92 3.08 8.82
CA GLY A 107 9.21 4.35 8.16
C GLY A 107 10.69 4.53 7.84
N ARG A 108 11.40 3.47 7.48
CA ARG A 108 12.85 3.48 7.36
C ARG A 108 13.35 2.81 6.08
N ALA A 109 14.04 3.57 5.24
CA ALA A 109 14.83 3.07 4.12
C ALA A 109 16.27 2.73 4.55
N GLY A 110 16.97 1.96 3.74
CA GLY A 110 18.40 1.73 3.91
C GLY A 110 19.21 3.03 3.87
N GLN A 111 20.39 3.04 4.47
CA GLN A 111 21.25 4.23 4.48
C GLN A 111 21.61 4.69 3.05
N THR A 112 21.79 3.74 2.15
CA THR A 112 21.89 3.96 0.71
C THR A 112 20.68 3.31 0.07
N ASN A 113 19.82 4.12 -0.55
CA ASN A 113 18.61 3.64 -1.19
C ASN A 113 18.56 4.14 -2.64
N TRP A 114 18.55 3.20 -3.58
CA TRP A 114 18.45 3.44 -5.01
C TRP A 114 16.99 3.33 -5.46
N SER A 115 16.60 4.23 -6.36
CA SER A 115 15.29 4.13 -7.03
C SER A 115 15.31 3.20 -8.25
N MET A 116 16.36 2.42 -8.38
CA MET A 116 16.55 1.45 -9.46
C MET A 116 16.51 0.04 -8.90
N VAL A 117 16.02 -0.90 -9.71
CA VAL A 117 15.98 -2.34 -9.41
C VAL A 117 16.26 -3.15 -10.66
N LYS A 118 16.61 -4.42 -10.56
CA LYS A 118 16.79 -5.34 -11.68
C LYS A 118 15.46 -6.01 -12.03
N GLY A 119 15.01 -5.78 -13.23
CA GLY A 119 13.77 -6.32 -13.75
C GLY A 119 12.53 -5.61 -13.19
N ARG A 120 11.35 -6.17 -13.45
CA ARG A 120 10.08 -5.65 -12.94
C ARG A 120 9.53 -6.56 -11.87
N GLY A 121 9.22 -5.99 -10.72
CA GLY A 121 8.44 -6.63 -9.65
C GLY A 121 9.25 -7.02 -8.43
N ASP A 122 8.53 -7.17 -7.35
CA ASP A 122 9.04 -7.42 -6.00
C ASP A 122 9.74 -8.78 -5.86
N GLU A 123 9.45 -9.73 -6.73
CA GLU A 123 9.94 -11.12 -6.64
C GLU A 123 11.47 -11.27 -6.83
N ARG A 124 12.16 -10.21 -7.25
CA ARG A 124 13.60 -10.24 -7.58
C ARG A 124 14.47 -9.38 -6.69
N LEU A 125 13.89 -8.59 -5.81
CA LEU A 125 14.65 -7.73 -4.89
C LEU A 125 15.24 -8.57 -3.76
N ASN A 126 16.56 -8.57 -3.65
CA ASN A 126 17.27 -9.17 -2.52
C ASN A 126 17.12 -8.32 -1.25
N ASP A 127 16.98 -7.01 -1.40
CA ASP A 127 16.79 -6.05 -0.31
C ASP A 127 15.86 -4.92 -0.74
N PHE A 128 14.63 -4.96 -0.23
CA PHE A 128 13.62 -3.93 -0.49
C PHE A 128 14.03 -2.55 0.03
N THR A 129 14.84 -2.49 1.09
CA THR A 129 15.20 -1.23 1.75
C THR A 129 16.20 -0.40 0.95
N CYS A 130 17.02 -1.03 0.13
CA CYS A 130 18.16 -0.39 -0.54
C CYS A 130 18.00 -0.19 -2.06
N GLY A 131 17.16 -0.96 -2.72
CA GLY A 131 17.18 -1.01 -4.18
C GLY A 131 18.54 -1.50 -4.72
N GLU A 132 18.86 -1.20 -5.97
CA GLU A 132 20.05 -1.72 -6.64
C GLU A 132 20.77 -0.63 -7.43
N SER A 133 22.09 -0.44 -7.19
CA SER A 133 22.89 0.58 -7.85
C SER A 133 23.11 0.34 -9.35
N ASP A 134 22.99 -0.92 -9.77
CA ASP A 134 23.11 -1.37 -11.16
C ASP A 134 21.77 -1.87 -11.73
N GLY A 135 20.66 -1.40 -11.16
CA GLY A 135 19.32 -1.68 -11.64
C GLY A 135 19.04 -1.07 -13.00
N ASP A 136 18.14 -1.68 -13.76
CA ASP A 136 17.73 -1.27 -15.11
C ASP A 136 16.30 -0.70 -15.18
N THR A 137 15.56 -0.81 -14.10
CA THR A 137 14.15 -0.37 -14.00
C THR A 137 13.97 0.66 -12.89
N TRP A 138 13.34 1.79 -13.22
CA TRP A 138 12.96 2.80 -12.23
C TRP A 138 11.79 2.30 -11.38
N LEU A 139 12.03 2.13 -10.07
CA LEU A 139 11.05 1.68 -9.10
C LEU A 139 11.41 2.27 -7.71
N PRO A 140 11.05 3.54 -7.44
CA PRO A 140 11.36 4.20 -6.17
C PRO A 140 10.68 3.49 -4.99
N GLY A 141 11.30 3.59 -3.81
CA GLY A 141 10.75 3.02 -2.58
C GLY A 141 9.78 3.97 -1.87
N GLU A 142 8.79 3.41 -1.21
CA GLU A 142 7.92 4.11 -0.27
C GLU A 142 7.97 3.43 1.10
N CYS A 143 8.24 4.23 2.13
CA CYS A 143 8.17 3.84 3.53
C CYS A 143 6.76 4.11 4.03
N ASP A 144 6.15 3.12 4.63
CA ASP A 144 4.88 3.26 5.33
C ASP A 144 5.08 3.12 6.85
N VAL A 145 4.35 3.92 7.60
CA VAL A 145 4.40 3.90 9.06
C VAL A 145 3.19 4.61 9.65
N SER A 146 2.71 4.12 10.80
CA SER A 146 1.64 4.78 11.54
C SER A 146 2.20 5.67 12.66
N ILE A 147 1.51 6.77 12.98
CA ILE A 147 1.80 7.58 14.18
C ILE A 147 1.43 6.84 15.47
N ARG A 148 0.63 5.76 15.39
CA ARG A 148 0.18 4.90 16.50
C ARG A 148 0.88 3.54 16.46
N PRO A 149 0.73 2.68 17.48
CA PRO A 149 1.28 1.32 17.47
C PRO A 149 0.77 0.46 16.31
N GLY A 150 -0.49 0.64 15.90
CA GLY A 150 -1.13 -0.08 14.79
C GLY A 150 -1.70 0.87 13.75
N TRP A 151 -2.34 0.28 12.71
CA TRP A 151 -2.90 1.00 11.56
C TRP A 151 -4.28 1.61 11.83
N PHE A 152 -4.97 1.19 12.88
CA PHE A 152 -6.31 1.63 13.22
C PHE A 152 -6.34 2.34 14.57
N TYR A 153 -7.39 3.14 14.78
CA TYR A 153 -7.61 3.84 16.05
C TYR A 153 -8.08 2.90 17.15
N HIS A 154 -7.39 2.95 18.29
CA HIS A 154 -7.81 2.33 19.53
C HIS A 154 -7.67 3.32 20.69
N PRO A 155 -8.74 3.67 21.43
CA PRO A 155 -8.66 4.67 22.52
C PRO A 155 -7.62 4.36 23.57
N ARG A 156 -7.38 3.07 23.86
CA ARG A 156 -6.35 2.62 24.81
C ARG A 156 -4.92 2.97 24.41
N GLU A 157 -4.70 3.38 23.18
CA GLU A 157 -3.39 3.68 22.59
C GLU A 157 -3.12 5.19 22.45
N ASP A 158 -4.03 6.06 22.92
CA ASP A 158 -3.89 7.52 22.79
C ASP A 158 -2.62 8.07 23.45
N HIS A 159 -2.14 7.41 24.50
CA HIS A 159 -0.87 7.75 25.17
C HIS A 159 0.39 7.20 24.47
N GLN A 160 0.24 6.43 23.39
CA GLN A 160 1.33 5.77 22.67
C GLN A 160 1.62 6.40 21.30
N LEU A 161 1.16 7.63 21.07
CA LEU A 161 1.52 8.38 19.88
C LEU A 161 3.05 8.55 19.79
N LYS A 162 3.57 8.37 18.58
CA LYS A 162 5.00 8.65 18.35
C LYS A 162 5.34 10.10 18.70
N SER A 163 6.44 10.30 19.39
CA SER A 163 6.91 11.64 19.75
C SER A 163 7.31 12.45 18.52
N LEU A 164 7.31 13.78 18.64
CA LEU A 164 7.78 14.66 17.57
C LEU A 164 9.21 14.32 17.14
N SER A 165 10.11 14.01 18.09
CA SER A 165 11.48 13.59 17.76
C SER A 165 11.46 12.33 16.89
N ARG A 166 10.67 11.31 17.25
CA ARG A 166 10.57 10.09 16.44
C ARG A 166 9.98 10.34 15.05
N LEU A 167 9.00 11.24 14.91
CA LEU A 167 8.45 11.61 13.61
C LEU A 167 9.48 12.33 12.72
N ILE A 168 10.32 13.16 13.32
CA ILE A 168 11.45 13.81 12.62
C ILE A 168 12.47 12.77 12.16
N ASP A 169 12.82 11.82 13.04
CA ASP A 169 13.73 10.72 12.67
C ASP A 169 13.16 9.91 11.47
N ILE A 170 11.87 9.58 11.51
CA ILE A 170 11.19 8.88 10.41
C ILE A 170 11.31 9.67 9.11
N TYR A 171 11.11 10.98 9.13
CA TYR A 171 11.27 11.81 7.93
C TYR A 171 12.70 11.74 7.36
N TYR A 172 13.72 11.81 8.19
CA TYR A 172 15.11 11.70 7.74
C TYR A 172 15.49 10.27 7.34
N GLU A 173 14.89 9.28 7.96
CA GLU A 173 15.12 7.86 7.65
C GLU A 173 14.37 7.37 6.41
N SER A 174 13.37 8.09 5.94
CA SER A 174 12.61 7.81 4.71
C SER A 174 12.96 8.80 3.60
N VAL A 175 12.40 10.00 3.66
CA VAL A 175 12.60 11.06 2.63
C VAL A 175 14.07 11.46 2.54
N GLY A 176 14.75 11.59 3.68
CA GLY A 176 16.18 11.86 3.73
C GLY A 176 17.06 10.76 3.15
N ARG A 177 16.50 9.56 2.94
CA ARG A 177 17.17 8.40 2.31
C ARG A 177 16.56 8.03 0.96
N ASN A 178 16.08 9.03 0.21
CA ASN A 178 15.58 8.83 -1.16
C ASN A 178 14.37 7.89 -1.26
N ALA A 179 13.45 7.94 -0.31
CA ALA A 179 12.19 7.21 -0.37
C ALA A 179 11.00 8.17 -0.20
N ASN A 180 9.83 7.79 -0.67
CA ASN A 180 8.58 8.44 -0.28
C ASN A 180 8.23 8.07 1.16
N LEU A 181 7.40 8.87 1.81
CA LEU A 181 6.86 8.58 3.13
C LEU A 181 5.33 8.61 3.08
N LEU A 182 4.73 7.46 3.35
CA LEU A 182 3.32 7.34 3.69
C LEU A 182 3.18 7.30 5.21
N LEU A 183 2.65 8.37 5.78
CA LEU A 183 2.44 8.49 7.22
C LEU A 183 0.94 8.32 7.53
N ASN A 184 0.60 7.22 8.18
CA ASN A 184 -0.77 6.92 8.55
C ASN A 184 -1.17 7.68 9.82
N PHE A 185 -2.29 8.39 9.74
CA PHE A 185 -2.92 9.13 10.82
C PHE A 185 -4.26 8.50 11.18
N PRO A 186 -4.31 7.46 12.02
CA PRO A 186 -5.56 6.94 12.51
C PRO A 186 -6.23 8.00 13.39
N VAL A 187 -7.25 8.65 12.83
CA VAL A 187 -7.98 9.74 13.51
C VAL A 187 -8.74 9.23 14.72
N ASP A 188 -8.79 10.03 15.77
CA ASP A 188 -9.62 9.75 16.94
C ASP A 188 -11.09 10.12 16.70
N ARG A 189 -11.91 10.05 17.76
CA ARG A 189 -13.34 10.35 17.64
C ARG A 189 -13.67 11.84 17.43
N SER A 190 -12.69 12.71 17.56
CA SER A 190 -12.84 14.16 17.32
C SER A 190 -12.48 14.59 15.89
N GLY A 191 -11.86 13.71 15.11
CA GLY A 191 -11.46 13.96 13.73
C GLY A 191 -10.01 14.37 13.55
#